data_c1436da7fe530125e81f3d12fc693037
#
_entry.id   c1436da7fe530125e81f3d12fc693037
#
_cell.length_a   1.000
_cell.length_b   1.000
_cell.length_c   1.000
_cell.angle_alpha   90.00
_cell.angle_beta   90.00
_cell.angle_gamma   90.00
#
_symmetry.space_group_name_H-M   'P 1'
#
loop_
_entity.id
_entity.type
_entity.pdbx_description
1 polymer ?
#
loop_
_entity_poly.entity_id
_entity_poly.type
_entity_poly.pdbx_seq_one_letter_code
_entity_poly.pdbx_strand_id
1 'polypeptide(L)' 'MRDEASSEDRWLDSVAIRSGMERLPERERRILELRFFAGRTQTEVAGEIGISQAQVSRLEKHALNSMRKYV' A
#
# COMPACT_ATOMS: atom_id res chain seq x y z
N MET A 1 -16.86 -7.77 14.36
CA MET A 1 -15.93 -6.93 14.32
C MET A 1 -14.67 -7.39 13.78
N ARG A 2 -14.07 -8.34 14.35
CA ARG A 2 -12.92 -8.88 13.82
C ARG A 2 -13.09 -9.46 12.49
N ASP A 3 -14.24 -9.98 12.21
CA ASP A 3 -14.50 -10.59 10.95
C ASP A 3 -14.38 -9.61 9.82
N GLU A 4 -14.83 -8.39 10.04
CA GLU A 4 -14.71 -7.39 9.02
C GLU A 4 -13.27 -7.03 8.77
N ALA A 5 -12.52 -6.91 9.83
CA ALA A 5 -11.12 -6.59 9.69
C ALA A 5 -10.40 -7.71 8.96
N SER A 6 -10.77 -8.94 9.27
CA SER A 6 -10.14 -10.07 8.61
C SER A 6 -10.44 -10.08 7.13
N SER A 7 -11.66 -9.75 6.76
CA SER A 7 -12.00 -9.72 5.36
C SER A 7 -11.19 -8.69 4.61
N GLU A 8 -11.03 -7.53 5.23
CA GLU A 8 -10.25 -6.49 4.60
C GLU A 8 -8.80 -6.89 4.49
N ASP A 9 -8.29 -7.54 5.51
CA ASP A 9 -6.91 -7.99 5.48
C ASP A 9 -6.70 -9.00 4.37
N ARG A 10 -7.64 -9.90 4.18
CA ARG A 10 -7.50 -10.86 3.13
C ARG A 10 -7.53 -10.20 1.78
N TRP A 11 -8.39 -9.20 1.63
CA TRP A 11 -8.48 -8.48 0.41
C TRP A 11 -7.14 -7.84 0.08
N LEU A 12 -6.45 -7.33 1.08
CA LEU A 12 -5.18 -6.67 0.86
C LEU A 12 -4.02 -7.64 0.74
N ASP A 13 -4.26 -8.89 1.07
CA ASP A 13 -3.17 -9.81 1.18
C ASP A 13 -3.10 -10.85 0.11
N SER A 14 -3.72 -10.70 -1.00
CA SER A 14 -3.73 -11.78 -1.95
C SER A 14 -3.49 -11.27 -3.35
N VAL A 15 -3.98 -12.00 -4.30
CA VAL A 15 -3.80 -11.67 -5.70
C VAL A 15 -4.31 -10.28 -6.01
N ALA A 16 -5.32 -9.82 -5.28
CA ALA A 16 -5.88 -8.50 -5.54
C ALA A 16 -4.84 -7.41 -5.36
N ILE A 17 -3.99 -7.54 -4.37
CA ILE A 17 -2.98 -6.53 -4.12
C ILE A 17 -2.00 -6.51 -5.28
N ARG A 18 -1.58 -7.66 -5.75
CA ARG A 18 -0.64 -7.71 -6.86
C ARG A 18 -1.24 -7.14 -8.13
N SER A 19 -2.46 -7.51 -8.44
CA SER A 19 -3.12 -7.00 -9.62
C SER A 19 -3.27 -5.50 -9.55
N GLY A 20 -3.68 -5.00 -8.39
CA GLY A 20 -3.85 -3.57 -8.23
C GLY A 20 -2.54 -2.84 -8.31
N MET A 21 -1.49 -3.42 -7.74
CA MET A 21 -0.20 -2.76 -7.72
C MET A 21 0.40 -2.62 -9.11
N GLU A 22 0.10 -3.54 -10.00
CA GLU A 22 0.63 -3.44 -11.35
C GLU A 22 0.09 -2.24 -12.08
N ARG A 23 -1.03 -1.71 -11.64
CA ARG A 23 -1.62 -0.55 -12.28
C ARG A 23 -1.17 0.76 -11.66
N LEU A 24 -0.39 0.70 -10.60
CA LEU A 24 0.05 1.90 -9.90
C LEU A 24 1.35 2.43 -10.47
N PRO A 25 1.59 3.74 -10.34
CA PRO A 25 2.91 4.27 -10.65
C PRO A 25 3.95 3.55 -9.82
N GLU A 26 5.16 3.48 -10.34
CA GLU A 26 6.22 2.73 -9.68
C GLU A 26 6.45 3.19 -8.25
N ARG A 27 6.40 4.49 -8.02
CA ARG A 27 6.64 5.01 -6.67
C ARG A 27 5.59 4.51 -5.69
N GLU A 28 4.33 4.55 -6.08
CA GLU A 28 3.27 4.09 -5.19
C GLU A 28 3.35 2.59 -4.97
N ARG A 29 3.68 1.86 -6.02
CA ARG A 29 3.82 0.42 -5.89
C ARG A 29 4.93 0.09 -4.91
N ARG A 30 6.06 0.79 -5.02
CA ARG A 30 7.17 0.53 -4.13
C ARG A 30 6.81 0.84 -2.68
N ILE A 31 6.07 1.92 -2.47
CA ILE A 31 5.64 2.25 -1.13
C ILE A 31 4.79 1.13 -0.53
N LEU A 32 3.86 0.62 -1.30
CA LEU A 32 3.01 -0.46 -0.81
C LEU A 32 3.81 -1.72 -0.56
N GLU A 33 4.77 -2.02 -1.43
CA GLU A 33 5.61 -3.19 -1.22
C GLU A 33 6.37 -3.09 0.09
N LEU A 34 6.95 -1.95 0.35
CA LEU A 34 7.71 -1.77 1.58
C LEU A 34 6.82 -1.79 2.80
N ARG A 35 5.64 -1.22 2.69
CA ARG A 35 4.74 -1.16 3.82
C ARG A 35 4.10 -2.50 4.14
N PHE A 36 3.65 -3.22 3.13
CA PHE A 36 2.85 -4.42 3.37
C PHE A 36 3.63 -5.71 3.24
N PHE A 37 4.66 -5.72 2.45
CA PHE A 37 5.44 -6.95 2.31
C PHE A 37 6.72 -6.95 3.14
N ALA A 38 7.37 -5.81 3.25
CA ALA A 38 8.60 -5.72 4.03
C ALA A 38 8.37 -5.28 5.47
N GLY A 39 7.15 -4.82 5.79
CA GLY A 39 6.84 -4.45 7.16
C GLY A 39 7.48 -3.16 7.63
N ARG A 40 7.79 -2.26 6.71
CA ARG A 40 8.44 -1.00 7.08
C ARG A 40 7.43 0.03 7.53
N THR A 41 7.86 0.94 8.39
CA THR A 41 7.00 2.04 8.78
C THR A 41 7.04 3.11 7.70
N GLN A 42 6.09 4.06 7.78
CA GLN A 42 6.08 5.15 6.81
C GLN A 42 7.35 5.97 6.89
N THR A 43 7.88 6.16 8.08
CA THR A 43 9.11 6.91 8.24
C THR A 43 10.28 6.19 7.58
N GLU A 44 10.33 4.88 7.74
CA GLU A 44 11.39 4.10 7.12
C GLU A 44 11.27 4.13 5.59
N VAL A 45 10.06 4.04 5.09
CA VAL A 45 9.85 4.11 3.65
C VAL A 45 10.26 5.48 3.12
N ALA A 46 9.92 6.53 3.85
CA ALA A 46 10.29 7.88 3.44
C ALA A 46 11.81 8.00 3.31
N GLY A 47 12.53 7.45 4.25
CA GLY A 47 13.98 7.49 4.20
C GLY A 47 14.55 6.71 3.03
N GLU A 48 13.95 5.57 2.72
CA GLU A 48 14.44 4.76 1.62
C GLU A 48 14.17 5.38 0.28
N ILE A 49 13.02 5.97 0.12
CA ILE A 49 12.64 6.53 -1.16
C ILE A 49 13.15 7.95 -1.33
N GLY A 50 13.39 8.64 -0.23
CA GLY A 50 13.93 9.99 -0.30
C GLY A 50 12.85 11.06 -0.36
N ILE A 51 11.72 10.82 0.29
CA ILE A 51 10.64 11.81 0.36
C ILE A 51 10.24 11.96 1.81
N SER A 52 9.31 12.87 2.07
CA SER A 52 8.88 13.09 3.44
C SER A 52 7.88 12.03 3.87
N GLN A 53 7.75 11.85 5.17
CA GLN A 53 6.79 10.89 5.69
C GLN A 53 5.37 11.31 5.33
N ALA A 54 5.09 12.59 5.29
CA ALA A 54 3.78 13.07 4.91
C ALA A 54 3.46 12.68 3.47
N GLN A 55 4.45 12.72 2.60
CA GLN A 55 4.25 12.31 1.22
C GLN A 55 3.99 10.82 1.12
N VAL A 56 4.71 10.03 1.91
CA VAL A 56 4.47 8.59 1.94
C VAL A 56 3.03 8.33 2.35
N SER A 57 2.55 9.02 3.37
CA SER A 57 1.20 8.84 3.84
C SER A 57 0.19 9.15 2.75
N ARG A 58 0.39 10.24 2.03
CA ARG A 58 -0.53 10.62 0.96
C ARG A 58 -0.49 9.64 -0.18
N LEU A 59 0.70 9.24 -0.59
CA LEU A 59 0.84 8.32 -1.69
C LEU A 59 0.27 6.95 -1.34
N GLU A 60 0.47 6.53 -0.11
CA GLU A 60 -0.09 5.27 0.32
C GLU A 60 -1.60 5.29 0.26
N LYS A 61 -2.21 6.36 0.76
CA LYS A 61 -3.64 6.49 0.71
C LYS A 61 -4.15 6.51 -0.72
N HIS A 62 -3.48 7.26 -1.56
CA HIS A 62 -3.88 7.36 -2.95
C HIS A 62 -3.79 6.00 -3.63
N ALA A 63 -2.73 5.28 -3.35
CA ALA A 63 -2.54 3.97 -3.95
C ALA A 63 -3.63 3.00 -3.50
N LEU A 64 -3.95 3.00 -2.22
CA LEU A 64 -4.99 2.12 -1.72
C LEU A 64 -6.35 2.44 -2.30
N ASN A 65 -6.63 3.72 -2.46
CA ASN A 65 -7.89 4.12 -3.08
C ASN A 65 -7.96 3.68 -4.53
N SER A 66 -6.84 3.81 -5.24
CA SER A 66 -6.80 3.37 -6.62
C SER A 66 -7.01 1.88 -6.73
N MET A 67 -6.39 1.13 -5.83
CA MET A 67 -6.54 -0.31 -5.86
C MET A 67 -7.98 -0.74 -5.58
N ARG A 68 -8.64 -0.03 -4.72
CA ARG A 68 -10.02 -0.38 -4.39
C ARG A 68 -10.94 -0.31 -5.59
N LYS A 69 -10.61 0.56 -6.53
CA LYS A 69 -11.45 0.70 -7.71
C LYS A 69 -11.42 -0.54 -8.59
N TYR A 70 -10.41 -1.36 -8.44
CA TYR A 70 -10.28 -2.54 -9.29
C TYR A 70 -10.75 -3.81 -8.58
N VAL A 71 -11.30 -3.66 -7.42
CA VAL A 71 -11.85 -4.77 -6.67
C VAL A 71 -13.35 -4.59 -6.47
#